data_f03c565d236e40b7b89241f802b4c948
#
_entry.id   f03c565d236e40b7b89241f802b4c948
#
_cell.length_a   1.000
_cell.length_b   1.000
_cell.length_c   1.000
_cell.angle_alpha   90.00
_cell.angle_beta   90.00
_cell.angle_gamma   90.00
#
_symmetry.space_group_name_H-M   'P 1'
#
loop_
_entity.id
_entity.type
_entity.pdbx_description
1 polymer ?
#
loop_
_entity_poly.entity_id
_entity_poly.type
_entity_poly.pdbx_seq_one_letter_code
_entity_poly.pdbx_strand_id
1 'polypeptide(L)' 'MPKPDPRWLTAQEAAAILDSTSAEVCRLLKIGRLAGIKQKQPGRAGKAQWLVNPQSISQEKKRTARS' A
#
# COMPACT_ATOMS: atom_id res chain seq x y z
N MET A 1 13.27 11.54 -6.15
CA MET A 1 12.11 10.69 -5.97
C MET A 1 12.54 9.31 -5.51
N PRO A 2 11.93 8.82 -4.47
CA PRO A 2 12.28 7.49 -3.99
C PRO A 2 11.85 6.44 -5.00
N LYS A 3 12.75 5.51 -5.27
CA LYS A 3 12.41 4.39 -6.14
C LYS A 3 11.62 3.37 -5.35
N PRO A 4 10.64 2.71 -5.99
CA PRO A 4 9.95 1.64 -5.28
C PRO A 4 10.92 0.52 -4.96
N ASP A 5 10.95 0.15 -3.71
CA ASP A 5 11.75 -0.96 -3.25
C ASP A 5 11.08 -2.26 -3.74
N PRO A 6 11.85 -3.25 -4.23
CA PRO A 6 11.24 -4.53 -4.60
C PRO A 6 10.55 -5.23 -3.44
N ARG A 7 10.81 -4.79 -2.21
CA ARG A 7 10.12 -5.32 -1.04
C ARG A 7 8.76 -4.69 -0.79
N TRP A 8 8.44 -3.63 -1.51
CA TRP A 8 7.14 -2.98 -1.31
C TRP A 8 6.03 -3.88 -1.77
N LEU A 9 4.94 -3.85 -1.04
CA LEU A 9 3.82 -4.77 -1.24
C LEU A 9 2.76 -4.13 -2.12
N THR A 10 1.96 -4.99 -2.76
CA THR A 10 0.79 -4.50 -3.48
C THR A 10 -0.30 -4.13 -2.48
N ALA A 11 -1.30 -3.40 -2.99
CA ALA A 11 -2.43 -3.04 -2.13
C ALA A 11 -3.14 -4.28 -1.60
N GLN A 12 -3.23 -5.31 -2.41
CA GLN A 12 -3.87 -6.56 -1.98
C GLN A 12 -3.07 -7.23 -0.86
N GLU A 13 -1.77 -7.26 -1.00
CA GLU A 13 -0.92 -7.84 0.03
C GLU A 13 -0.99 -7.05 1.33
N ALA A 14 -0.98 -5.73 1.21
CA ALA A 14 -1.12 -4.87 2.38
C ALA A 14 -2.46 -5.08 3.06
N ALA A 15 -3.53 -5.23 2.27
CA ALA A 15 -4.84 -5.48 2.83
C ALA A 15 -4.88 -6.79 3.62
N ALA A 16 -4.23 -7.82 3.10
CA ALA A 16 -4.17 -9.10 3.80
C ALA A 16 -3.47 -8.97 5.14
N ILE A 17 -2.38 -8.21 5.18
CA ILE A 17 -1.64 -8.02 6.42
C ILE A 17 -2.45 -7.21 7.43
N LEU A 18 -3.16 -6.18 6.94
CA LEU A 18 -3.95 -5.30 7.80
C LEU A 18 -5.33 -5.88 8.10
N ASP A 19 -5.64 -7.05 7.57
CA ASP A 19 -6.96 -7.67 7.73
C ASP A 19 -8.06 -6.73 7.23
N SER A 20 -7.84 -6.18 6.05
CA SER A 20 -8.69 -5.15 5.48
C SER A 20 -8.91 -5.44 4.00
N THR A 21 -9.49 -4.49 3.28
CA THR A 21 -9.70 -4.64 1.84
C THR A 21 -8.72 -3.76 1.08
N SER A 22 -8.51 -4.11 -0.20
CA SER A 22 -7.64 -3.29 -1.04
C SER A 22 -8.20 -1.89 -1.23
N ALA A 23 -9.52 -1.75 -1.24
CA ALA A 23 -10.15 -0.44 -1.31
C ALA A 23 -9.79 0.40 -0.10
N GLU A 24 -9.79 -0.21 1.08
CA GLU A 24 -9.41 0.50 2.31
C GLU A 24 -7.95 0.91 2.26
N VAL A 25 -7.08 0.03 1.77
CA VAL A 25 -5.66 0.35 1.64
C VAL A 25 -5.47 1.53 0.70
N CYS A 26 -6.17 1.54 -0.43
CA CYS A 26 -6.09 2.67 -1.36
C CYS A 26 -6.54 3.96 -0.69
N ARG A 27 -7.59 3.90 0.10
CA ARG A 27 -8.07 5.06 0.83
C ARG A 27 -7.02 5.57 1.80
N LEU A 28 -6.39 4.67 2.55
CA LEU A 28 -5.34 5.06 3.49
C LEU A 28 -4.15 5.69 2.79
N LEU A 29 -3.84 5.20 1.59
CA LEU A 29 -2.78 5.81 0.79
C LEU A 29 -3.16 7.22 0.35
N LYS A 30 -4.41 7.42 -0.03
CA LYS A 30 -4.87 8.73 -0.51
C LYS A 30 -4.87 9.77 0.60
N ILE A 31 -5.23 9.37 1.80
CA ILE A 31 -5.26 10.32 2.92
C ILE A 31 -3.91 10.46 3.61
N GLY A 32 -2.91 9.71 3.17
CA GLY A 32 -1.56 9.83 3.70
C GLY A 32 -1.28 9.00 4.95
N ARG A 33 -2.16 8.10 5.30
CA ARG A 33 -1.93 7.22 6.44
C ARG A 33 -0.93 6.13 6.15
N LEU A 34 -0.91 5.66 4.91
CA LEU A 34 0.07 4.69 4.47
C LEU A 34 1.02 5.36 3.49
N ALA A 35 2.28 5.00 3.57
CA ALA A 35 3.27 5.47 2.63
C ALA A 35 3.32 4.52 1.44
N GLY A 36 3.22 5.07 0.24
CA GLY A 36 3.28 4.25 -0.95
C GLY A 36 3.31 5.11 -2.19
N ILE A 37 3.49 4.47 -3.33
CA ILE A 37 3.52 5.17 -4.59
C ILE A 37 2.63 4.44 -5.59
N LYS A 38 2.14 5.20 -6.55
CA LYS A 38 1.35 4.66 -7.63
C LYS A 38 2.25 4.43 -8.82
N GLN A 39 2.36 3.21 -9.27
CA GLN A 39 3.25 2.86 -10.36
C GLN A 39 2.44 2.40 -11.55
N LYS A 40 2.68 3.06 -12.69
CA LYS A 40 2.08 2.68 -13.94
C LYS A 40 2.86 1.53 -14.54
N GLN A 41 2.18 0.47 -14.91
CA GLN A 41 2.84 -0.62 -15.58
C GLN A 41 2.89 -0.33 -17.08
N PRO A 42 4.09 -0.33 -17.65
CA PRO A 42 4.22 -0.07 -19.09
C PRO A 42 3.67 -1.24 -19.89
N GLY A 43 3.03 -0.92 -21.00
CA GLY A 43 2.74 -1.86 -22.04
C GLY A 43 1.42 -2.59 -21.97
N ARG A 44 0.75 -2.65 -20.86
CA ARG A 44 -0.53 -3.38 -20.82
C ARG A 44 -1.60 -2.52 -20.16
N ALA A 45 -2.75 -2.55 -20.70
CA ALA A 45 -3.99 -1.98 -20.17
C ALA A 45 -3.88 -0.73 -19.33
N GLY A 46 -2.71 -0.25 -19.04
CA GLY A 46 -2.49 1.02 -18.35
C GLY A 46 -3.01 1.10 -16.92
N LYS A 47 -3.21 -0.03 -16.27
CA LYS A 47 -3.67 -0.01 -14.89
C LYS A 47 -2.53 0.35 -13.96
N ALA A 48 -2.72 1.42 -13.21
CA ALA A 48 -1.76 1.80 -12.20
C ALA A 48 -1.88 0.88 -11.00
N GLN A 49 -0.74 0.51 -10.44
CA GLN A 49 -0.70 -0.36 -9.28
C GLN A 49 -0.08 0.38 -8.12
N TRP A 50 -0.72 0.30 -6.96
CA TRP A 50 -0.17 0.88 -5.76
C TRP A 50 0.84 -0.05 -5.14
N LEU A 51 1.99 0.53 -4.75
CA LEU A 51 3.00 -0.18 -3.97
C LEU A 51 3.07 0.47 -2.61
N VAL A 52 3.00 -0.33 -1.56
CA VAL A 52 2.89 0.15 -0.19
C VAL A 52 4.16 -0.18 0.57
N ASN A 53 4.68 0.81 1.28
CA ASN A 53 5.86 0.63 2.11
C ASN A 53 5.53 -0.31 3.28
N PRO A 54 6.26 -1.43 3.40
CA PRO A 54 5.97 -2.38 4.49
C PRO A 54 6.14 -1.78 5.88
N GLN A 55 6.99 -0.77 6.03
CA GLN A 55 7.13 -0.12 7.33
C GLN A 55 5.85 0.60 7.75
N SER A 56 5.21 1.27 6.80
CA SER A 56 3.97 1.97 7.12
C SER A 56 2.86 0.98 7.42
N ILE A 57 2.86 -0.17 6.76
CA ILE A 57 1.89 -1.22 7.05
C ILE A 57 2.07 -1.71 8.49
N SER A 58 3.31 -1.93 8.89
CA SER A 58 3.62 -2.38 10.24
C SER A 58 3.16 -1.37 11.28
N GLN A 59 3.39 -0.09 11.02
CA GLN A 59 2.95 0.97 11.92
C GLN A 59 1.44 1.04 12.01
N GLU A 60 0.76 0.94 10.89
CA GLU A 60 -0.69 0.99 10.89
C GLU A 60 -1.28 -0.21 11.62
N LYS A 61 -0.67 -1.37 11.45
CA LYS A 61 -1.11 -2.56 12.14
C LYS A 61 -0.99 -2.41 13.65
N LYS A 62 0.09 -1.81 14.10
CA LYS A 62 0.28 -1.54 15.53
C LYS A 62 -0.78 -0.60 16.07
N ARG A 63 -1.14 0.42 15.28
CA ARG A 63 -2.17 1.37 15.70
C ARG A 63 -3.51 0.69 15.86
N THR A 64 -3.88 -0.11 14.89
CA THR A 64 -5.19 -0.78 14.93
C THR A 64 -5.24 -1.87 15.97
N ALA A 65 -4.11 -2.50 16.25
CA ALA A 65 -4.08 -3.59 17.22
C ALA A 65 -4.27 -3.11 18.66
N ARG A 66 -4.11 -1.81 18.89
CA ARG A 66 -4.26 -1.27 20.24
C ARG A 66 -5.70 -0.98 20.64
N SER A 67 -6.55 -0.86 19.69
CA SER A 67 -7.95 -0.52 19.98
C SER A 67 -8.78 -1.68 20.50
#